data_6c77aca05545f8d856f63f4da2f9cc1e
#
_entry.id   6c77aca05545f8d856f63f4da2f9cc1e
#
_cell.length_a   1.000
_cell.length_b   1.000
_cell.length_c   1.000
_cell.angle_alpha   90.00
_cell.angle_beta   90.00
_cell.angle_gamma   90.00
#
_symmetry.space_group_name_H-M   'P 1'
#
loop_
_entity.id
_entity.type
_entity.pdbx_description
1 polymer ?
#
loop_
_entity_poly.entity_id
_entity_poly.type
_entity_poly.pdbx_seq_one_letter_code
_entity_poly.pdbx_strand_id
1 'polypeptide(L)'
;MNIAIVKYNAGNIYSVDYALKRLGVEAIITSDKETLMKADKVIFPGGGEAETTMNFLREQKLDILIKDLKQPVLGICLGMQLMCRHSEEGDADCLGIFDIDVKKFQPMRHEDKVPHMGWNTLTDTRSDLFKGFDKEEFVYFVHSFYVPLNEFTAATTDYILPYSSALHKDNFYATQFHPEKSGQVGERILRNFIEL
;
A
#
# COMPACT_ATOMS: atom_id res chain seq x y z
N MET A 1 2.71 -15.39 -16.06
CA MET A 1 2.81 -14.12 -15.31
C MET A 1 3.42 -14.42 -13.96
N ASN A 2 4.52 -13.77 -13.63
CA ASN A 2 5.25 -13.94 -12.37
C ASN A 2 5.02 -12.73 -11.47
N ILE A 3 4.44 -12.95 -10.29
CA ILE A 3 4.27 -11.90 -9.29
C ILE A 3 5.29 -12.11 -8.18
N ALA A 4 6.01 -11.07 -7.80
CA ALA A 4 6.92 -11.09 -6.66
C ALA A 4 6.37 -10.26 -5.49
N ILE A 5 6.52 -10.77 -4.29
CA ILE A 5 6.26 -10.05 -3.04
C ILE A 5 7.59 -9.72 -2.40
N VAL A 6 7.85 -8.44 -2.16
CA VAL A 6 9.09 -7.98 -1.52
C VAL A 6 9.18 -8.56 -0.12
N LYS A 7 10.23 -9.35 0.12
CA LYS A 7 10.52 -9.95 1.42
C LYS A 7 11.37 -8.99 2.26
N TYR A 8 10.81 -8.53 3.33
CA TYR A 8 11.52 -7.82 4.40
C TYR A 8 10.93 -8.24 5.76
N ASN A 9 11.32 -7.62 6.83
CA ASN A 9 10.80 -7.97 8.16
C ASN A 9 9.39 -7.41 8.40
N ALA A 10 8.41 -7.86 7.59
CA ALA A 10 7.01 -7.41 7.61
C ALA A 10 6.08 -8.56 8.02
N GLY A 11 5.11 -8.25 8.89
CA GLY A 11 4.18 -9.24 9.41
C GLY A 11 3.10 -9.74 8.44
N ASN A 12 2.77 -8.98 7.38
CA ASN A 12 1.60 -9.26 6.52
C ASN A 12 1.92 -9.95 5.18
N ILE A 13 3.17 -10.35 4.94
CA ILE A 13 3.60 -10.98 3.68
C ILE A 13 2.75 -12.21 3.35
N TYR A 14 2.55 -13.10 4.32
CA TYR A 14 1.81 -14.34 4.10
C TYR A 14 0.31 -14.12 3.88
N SER A 15 -0.28 -13.08 4.49
CA SER A 15 -1.69 -12.74 4.25
C SER A 15 -1.92 -12.32 2.80
N VAL A 16 -0.98 -11.56 2.22
CA VAL A 16 -1.01 -11.18 0.79
C VAL A 16 -0.82 -12.41 -0.09
N ASP A 17 0.14 -13.28 0.22
CA ASP A 17 0.38 -14.53 -0.52
C ASP A 17 -0.86 -15.43 -0.52
N TYR A 18 -1.52 -15.61 0.62
CA TYR A 18 -2.76 -16.38 0.70
C TYR A 18 -3.91 -15.73 -0.08
N ALA A 19 -4.00 -14.40 -0.10
CA ALA A 19 -5.01 -13.72 -0.91
C ALA A 19 -4.79 -13.96 -2.41
N LEU A 20 -3.53 -13.90 -2.88
CA LEU A 20 -3.19 -14.22 -4.27
C LEU A 20 -3.48 -15.69 -4.62
N LYS A 21 -3.15 -16.62 -3.73
CA LYS A 21 -3.47 -18.05 -3.91
C LYS A 21 -4.97 -18.31 -4.06
N ARG A 22 -5.82 -17.61 -3.30
CA ARG A 22 -7.28 -17.70 -3.49
C ARG A 22 -7.73 -17.22 -4.88
N LEU A 23 -6.96 -16.32 -5.50
CA LEU A 23 -7.20 -15.85 -6.87
C LEU A 23 -6.55 -16.76 -7.94
N GLY A 24 -5.94 -17.89 -7.53
CA GLY A 24 -5.26 -18.82 -8.42
C GLY A 24 -3.86 -18.35 -8.88
N VAL A 25 -3.25 -17.44 -8.17
CA VAL A 25 -1.92 -16.89 -8.48
C VAL A 25 -0.90 -17.31 -7.43
N GLU A 26 0.20 -17.90 -7.87
CA GLU A 26 1.36 -18.17 -7.03
C GLU A 26 2.36 -17.02 -7.13
N ALA A 27 2.72 -16.42 -5.99
CA ALA A 27 3.69 -15.36 -5.92
C ALA A 27 5.03 -15.86 -5.35
N ILE A 28 6.12 -15.20 -5.73
CA ILE A 28 7.46 -15.48 -5.22
C ILE A 28 7.78 -14.47 -4.11
N ILE A 29 7.88 -14.93 -2.88
CA ILE A 29 8.31 -14.09 -1.74
C ILE A 29 9.84 -14.03 -1.76
N THR A 30 10.40 -12.85 -2.06
CA THR A 30 11.86 -12.72 -2.25
C THR A 30 12.39 -11.32 -1.94
N SER A 31 13.66 -11.25 -1.52
CA SER A 31 14.48 -10.04 -1.49
C SER A 31 15.57 -10.04 -2.58
N ASP A 32 15.59 -11.08 -3.42
CA ASP A 32 16.54 -11.17 -4.53
C ASP A 32 16.21 -10.14 -5.61
N LYS A 33 17.20 -9.30 -5.91
CA LYS A 33 17.04 -8.15 -6.82
C LYS A 33 16.72 -8.57 -8.23
N GLU A 34 17.38 -9.62 -8.71
CA GLU A 34 17.18 -10.11 -10.07
C GLU A 34 15.76 -10.66 -10.27
N THR A 35 15.26 -11.41 -9.28
CA THR A 35 13.89 -11.92 -9.26
C THR A 35 12.86 -10.79 -9.24
N LEU A 36 13.08 -9.76 -8.41
CA LEU A 36 12.22 -8.59 -8.35
C LEU A 36 12.19 -7.81 -9.69
N MET A 37 13.34 -7.61 -10.31
CA MET A 37 13.42 -6.91 -11.60
C MET A 37 12.77 -7.70 -12.75
N LYS A 38 12.81 -9.03 -12.72
CA LYS A 38 12.24 -9.90 -13.77
C LYS A 38 10.76 -10.24 -13.56
N ALA A 39 10.19 -9.92 -12.40
CA ALA A 39 8.78 -10.15 -12.15
C ALA A 39 7.92 -9.26 -13.07
N ASP A 40 6.77 -9.79 -13.51
CA ASP A 40 5.80 -9.03 -14.29
C ASP A 40 5.09 -7.97 -13.43
N LYS A 41 4.94 -8.24 -12.12
CA LYS A 41 4.37 -7.34 -11.12
C LYS A 41 5.03 -7.54 -9.77
N VAL A 42 5.09 -6.47 -8.98
CA VAL A 42 5.67 -6.50 -7.63
C VAL A 42 4.66 -5.99 -6.61
N ILE A 43 4.53 -6.69 -5.49
CA ILE A 43 3.76 -6.22 -4.33
C ILE A 43 4.74 -5.88 -3.22
N PHE A 44 4.62 -4.66 -2.72
CA PHE A 44 5.36 -4.16 -1.57
C PHE A 44 4.42 -4.13 -0.36
N PRO A 45 4.39 -5.22 0.44
CA PRO A 45 3.43 -5.37 1.53
C PRO A 45 3.73 -4.39 2.66
N GLY A 46 2.77 -4.21 3.56
CA GLY A 46 2.94 -3.39 4.75
C GLY A 46 2.97 -4.21 6.04
N GLY A 47 3.70 -3.70 7.00
CA GLY A 47 3.79 -4.26 8.35
C GLY A 47 5.08 -3.84 9.02
N GLY A 48 5.01 -3.47 10.30
CA GLY A 48 6.14 -2.93 11.02
C GLY A 48 6.07 -1.41 11.14
N GLU A 49 7.19 -0.75 11.26
CA GLU A 49 7.36 0.67 11.52
C GLU A 49 8.26 1.28 10.45
N ALA A 50 8.01 2.55 10.09
CA ALA A 50 8.61 3.19 8.92
C ALA A 50 10.15 3.29 9.00
N GLU A 51 10.70 3.81 10.09
CA GLU A 51 12.16 4.00 10.23
C GLU A 51 12.92 2.67 10.16
N THR A 52 12.49 1.69 10.94
CA THR A 52 13.12 0.36 10.99
C THR A 52 13.08 -0.32 9.62
N THR A 53 11.94 -0.20 8.93
CA THR A 53 11.79 -0.78 7.59
C THR A 53 12.67 -0.07 6.57
N MET A 54 12.72 1.26 6.57
CA MET A 54 13.59 2.01 5.65
C MET A 54 15.07 1.72 5.88
N ASN A 55 15.49 1.55 7.13
CA ASN A 55 16.87 1.15 7.45
C ASN A 55 17.20 -0.21 6.83
N PHE A 56 16.31 -1.21 6.99
CA PHE A 56 16.47 -2.51 6.35
C PHE A 56 16.55 -2.41 4.81
N LEU A 57 15.64 -1.64 4.19
CA LEU A 57 15.64 -1.48 2.73
C LEU A 57 16.93 -0.86 2.22
N ARG A 58 17.49 0.14 2.93
CA ARG A 58 18.76 0.78 2.59
C ARG A 58 19.95 -0.18 2.74
N GLU A 59 20.02 -0.94 3.83
CA GLU A 59 21.06 -1.94 4.05
C GLU A 59 21.09 -2.98 2.93
N GLN A 60 19.92 -3.40 2.46
CA GLN A 60 19.78 -4.36 1.36
C GLN A 60 19.84 -3.70 -0.03
N LYS A 61 19.90 -2.35 -0.11
CA LYS A 61 19.79 -1.55 -1.35
C LYS A 61 18.50 -1.86 -2.14
N LEU A 62 17.43 -2.21 -1.43
CA LEU A 62 16.10 -2.41 -2.01
C LEU A 62 15.37 -1.08 -2.21
N ASP A 63 15.73 -0.04 -1.47
CA ASP A 63 15.22 1.32 -1.61
C ASP A 63 15.46 1.88 -3.02
N ILE A 64 16.67 1.71 -3.55
CA ILE A 64 17.00 2.13 -4.91
C ILE A 64 16.27 1.23 -5.93
N LEU A 65 16.31 -0.09 -5.71
CA LEU A 65 15.67 -1.04 -6.62
C LEU A 65 14.18 -0.78 -6.81
N ILE A 66 13.43 -0.62 -5.70
CA ILE A 66 11.98 -0.43 -5.76
C ILE A 66 11.62 0.82 -6.57
N LYS A 67 12.37 1.92 -6.41
CA LYS A 67 12.17 3.16 -7.17
C LYS A 67 12.40 3.00 -8.67
N ASP A 68 13.30 2.09 -9.05
CA ASP A 68 13.71 1.88 -10.44
C ASP A 68 12.85 0.84 -11.18
N LEU A 69 11.94 0.13 -10.49
CA LEU A 69 11.03 -0.83 -11.11
C LEU A 69 10.16 -0.17 -12.18
N LYS A 70 9.95 -0.85 -13.30
CA LYS A 70 9.16 -0.35 -14.44
C LYS A 70 7.83 -1.07 -14.60
N GLN A 71 7.72 -2.28 -14.09
CA GLN A 71 6.48 -3.03 -14.04
C GLN A 71 5.54 -2.47 -12.96
N PRO A 72 4.24 -2.80 -12.99
CA PRO A 72 3.31 -2.37 -11.95
C PRO A 72 3.76 -2.81 -10.55
N VAL A 73 3.75 -1.86 -9.61
CA VAL A 73 4.09 -2.06 -8.20
C VAL A 73 2.90 -1.66 -7.34
N LEU A 74 2.48 -2.53 -6.42
CA LEU A 74 1.42 -2.25 -5.45
C LEU A 74 1.98 -2.15 -4.03
N GLY A 75 1.97 -0.95 -3.45
CA GLY A 75 2.24 -0.74 -2.02
C GLY A 75 0.98 -0.93 -1.18
N ILE A 76 1.08 -1.69 -0.08
CA ILE A 76 -0.06 -1.94 0.82
C ILE A 76 0.27 -1.40 2.21
N CYS A 77 -0.62 -0.60 2.80
CA CYS A 77 -0.53 -0.02 4.14
C CYS A 77 0.82 0.69 4.38
N LEU A 78 1.72 0.15 5.20
CA LEU A 78 3.05 0.70 5.37
C LEU A 78 3.81 0.80 4.02
N GLY A 79 3.63 -0.17 3.11
CA GLY A 79 4.22 -0.12 1.77
C GLY A 79 3.81 1.14 0.99
N MET A 80 2.55 1.59 1.09
CA MET A 80 2.10 2.86 0.54
C MET A 80 2.83 4.04 1.20
N GLN A 81 2.91 4.05 2.53
CA GLN A 81 3.54 5.14 3.28
C GLN A 81 5.04 5.25 2.96
N LEU A 82 5.73 4.12 2.82
CA LEU A 82 7.15 4.09 2.45
C LEU A 82 7.41 4.54 1.00
N MET A 83 6.42 4.49 0.12
CA MET A 83 6.53 5.08 -1.23
C MET A 83 6.43 6.61 -1.21
N CYS A 84 5.97 7.22 -0.14
CA CYS A 84 5.95 8.68 0.04
C CYS A 84 7.36 9.24 0.28
N ARG A 85 7.47 10.55 0.41
CA ARG A 85 8.76 11.23 0.62
C ARG A 85 9.27 11.06 2.05
N HIS A 86 8.41 11.29 3.02
CA HIS A 86 8.75 11.32 4.44
C HIS A 86 7.56 10.82 5.28
N SER A 87 7.85 10.23 6.44
CA SER A 87 6.83 9.81 7.40
C SER A 87 7.12 10.37 8.78
N GLU A 88 6.08 10.92 9.43
CA GLU A 88 6.12 11.29 10.85
C GLU A 88 6.30 10.07 11.77
N GLU A 89 6.09 8.84 11.27
CA GLU A 89 6.42 7.62 12.00
C GLU A 89 7.93 7.42 12.04
N GLY A 90 8.54 7.68 13.19
CA GLY A 90 10.00 7.59 13.37
C GLY A 90 10.79 8.70 12.66
N ASP A 91 10.13 9.79 12.21
CA ASP A 91 10.78 10.88 11.49
C ASP A 91 11.63 10.39 10.31
N ALA A 92 11.05 9.49 9.49
CA ALA A 92 11.75 8.69 8.51
C ALA A 92 11.69 9.29 7.10
N ASP A 93 12.83 9.51 6.47
CA ASP A 93 12.90 9.72 5.02
C ASP A 93 12.59 8.40 4.31
N CYS A 94 11.63 8.43 3.38
CA CYS A 94 11.13 7.26 2.69
C CYS A 94 11.61 7.20 1.22
N LEU A 95 10.91 6.46 0.36
CA LEU A 95 11.35 6.23 -1.03
C LEU A 95 11.21 7.48 -1.92
N GLY A 96 10.27 8.38 -1.63
CA GLY A 96 10.08 9.60 -2.43
C GLY A 96 9.52 9.37 -3.83
N ILE A 97 8.79 8.28 -4.04
CA ILE A 97 8.06 8.02 -5.30
C ILE A 97 6.90 9.01 -5.43
N PHE A 98 6.13 9.16 -4.36
CA PHE A 98 5.12 10.21 -4.22
C PHE A 98 5.72 11.37 -3.41
N ASP A 99 5.74 12.57 -3.98
CA ASP A 99 6.28 13.76 -3.31
C ASP A 99 5.29 14.35 -2.30
N ILE A 100 4.99 13.58 -1.26
CA ILE A 100 4.05 13.91 -0.20
C ILE A 100 4.51 13.29 1.14
N ASP A 101 4.22 13.98 2.25
CA ASP A 101 4.55 13.50 3.59
C ASP A 101 3.39 12.73 4.22
N VAL A 102 3.72 11.66 4.93
CA VAL A 102 2.80 10.90 5.78
C VAL A 102 2.68 11.58 7.13
N LYS A 103 1.46 11.82 7.58
CA LYS A 103 1.13 12.54 8.82
C LYS A 103 0.51 11.60 9.86
N LYS A 104 0.69 11.91 11.13
CA LYS A 104 0.01 11.23 12.24
C LYS A 104 -1.40 11.78 12.43
N PHE A 105 -2.40 10.89 12.58
CA PHE A 105 -3.74 11.33 12.98
C PHE A 105 -3.70 12.03 14.33
N GLN A 106 -4.37 13.18 14.39
CA GLN A 106 -4.57 13.95 15.61
C GLN A 106 -6.06 13.89 15.96
N PRO A 107 -6.46 13.23 17.07
CA PRO A 107 -7.85 13.27 17.53
C PRO A 107 -8.33 14.72 17.71
N MET A 108 -9.48 15.04 17.14
CA MET A 108 -10.13 16.36 17.28
C MET A 108 -11.25 16.33 18.30
N ARG A 109 -11.83 15.14 18.54
CA ARG A 109 -12.91 14.91 19.50
C ARG A 109 -12.54 13.73 20.41
N HIS A 110 -13.19 13.64 21.56
CA HIS A 110 -12.95 12.56 22.54
C HIS A 110 -13.22 11.15 21.96
N GLU A 111 -14.17 11.03 21.06
CA GLU A 111 -14.54 9.78 20.40
C GLU A 111 -13.59 9.35 19.28
N ASP A 112 -12.74 10.25 18.79
CA ASP A 112 -11.76 9.95 17.73
C ASP A 112 -10.68 9.00 18.26
N LYS A 113 -10.58 7.83 17.66
CA LYS A 113 -9.63 6.80 18.08
C LYS A 113 -8.47 6.70 17.08
N VAL A 114 -7.26 6.59 17.60
CA VAL A 114 -6.06 6.29 16.81
C VAL A 114 -5.44 5.03 17.43
N PRO A 115 -5.20 3.98 16.64
CA PRO A 115 -5.31 3.88 15.18
C PRO A 115 -6.76 3.90 14.64
N HIS A 116 -6.94 4.32 13.39
CA HIS A 116 -8.11 3.99 12.57
C HIS A 116 -8.09 2.48 12.35
N MET A 117 -9.01 1.76 12.97
CA MET A 117 -9.10 0.31 12.90
C MET A 117 -10.54 -0.12 12.61
N GLY A 118 -10.73 -0.84 11.51
CA GLY A 118 -12.03 -1.36 11.12
C GLY A 118 -12.37 -1.11 9.66
N TRP A 119 -13.64 -1.32 9.33
CA TRP A 119 -14.17 -1.15 7.98
C TRP A 119 -14.59 0.31 7.75
N ASN A 120 -14.24 0.84 6.59
CA ASN A 120 -14.65 2.16 6.15
C ASN A 120 -14.77 2.21 4.63
N THR A 121 -15.40 3.25 4.09
CA THR A 121 -15.75 3.37 2.67
C THR A 121 -14.63 3.98 1.84
N LEU A 122 -14.60 3.59 0.56
CA LEU A 122 -13.84 4.24 -0.50
C LEU A 122 -14.76 5.15 -1.29
N THR A 123 -14.34 6.38 -1.50
CA THR A 123 -15.00 7.37 -2.36
C THR A 123 -14.01 7.92 -3.39
N ASP A 124 -14.50 8.61 -4.42
CA ASP A 124 -13.68 9.27 -5.45
C ASP A 124 -12.61 8.35 -6.07
N THR A 125 -12.99 7.12 -6.36
CA THR A 125 -12.08 6.12 -6.97
C THR A 125 -11.74 6.48 -8.42
N ARG A 126 -10.42 6.59 -8.76
CA ARG A 126 -9.94 7.12 -10.05
C ARG A 126 -8.86 6.27 -10.73
N SER A 127 -8.51 5.12 -10.18
CA SER A 127 -7.44 4.26 -10.69
C SER A 127 -8.00 2.97 -11.28
N ASP A 128 -7.25 2.32 -12.17
CA ASP A 128 -7.58 1.01 -12.72
C ASP A 128 -7.72 -0.08 -11.64
N LEU A 129 -7.13 0.13 -10.45
CA LEU A 129 -7.39 -0.73 -9.28
C LEU A 129 -8.86 -0.81 -8.90
N PHE A 130 -9.65 0.22 -9.20
CA PHE A 130 -11.06 0.36 -8.84
C PHE A 130 -11.99 0.14 -10.03
N LYS A 131 -11.51 -0.48 -11.09
CA LYS A 131 -12.34 -0.83 -12.25
C LYS A 131 -13.54 -1.67 -11.83
N GLY A 132 -14.73 -1.27 -12.26
CA GLY A 132 -15.99 -1.90 -11.90
C GLY A 132 -16.56 -1.48 -10.53
N PHE A 133 -16.01 -0.44 -9.91
CA PHE A 133 -16.57 0.20 -8.72
C PHE A 133 -17.54 1.30 -9.16
N ASP A 134 -18.82 1.10 -8.91
CA ASP A 134 -19.92 2.01 -9.28
C ASP A 134 -20.61 2.63 -8.06
N LYS A 135 -20.21 2.22 -6.87
CA LYS A 135 -20.75 2.66 -5.58
C LYS A 135 -19.65 2.67 -4.51
N GLU A 136 -19.98 3.21 -3.36
CA GLU A 136 -19.13 3.11 -2.17
C GLU A 136 -18.90 1.64 -1.78
N GLU A 137 -17.66 1.28 -1.58
CA GLU A 137 -17.26 -0.06 -1.18
C GLU A 137 -16.51 -0.02 0.15
N PHE A 138 -16.74 -1.01 1.00
CA PHE A 138 -16.09 -1.10 2.31
C PHE A 138 -14.80 -1.90 2.22
N VAL A 139 -13.74 -1.37 2.84
CA VAL A 139 -12.44 -2.02 2.97
C VAL A 139 -11.92 -1.92 4.40
N TYR A 140 -10.96 -2.76 4.75
CA TYR A 140 -10.43 -2.85 6.11
C TYR A 140 -9.17 -2.01 6.30
N PHE A 141 -9.18 -1.18 7.33
CA PHE A 141 -8.08 -0.30 7.74
C PHE A 141 -7.51 -0.69 9.10
N VAL A 142 -6.21 -0.49 9.28
CA VAL A 142 -5.53 -0.45 10.57
C VAL A 142 -4.27 0.39 10.45
N HIS A 143 -4.35 1.68 10.80
CA HIS A 143 -3.22 2.61 10.69
C HIS A 143 -3.38 3.83 11.61
N SER A 144 -2.26 4.37 12.07
CA SER A 144 -2.19 5.60 12.88
C SER A 144 -1.69 6.81 12.10
N PHE A 145 -1.15 6.59 10.90
CA PHE A 145 -0.61 7.60 10.02
C PHE A 145 -1.36 7.56 8.69
N TYR A 146 -1.45 8.70 8.02
CA TYR A 146 -2.22 8.87 6.79
C TYR A 146 -1.49 9.76 5.79
N VAL A 147 -1.86 9.66 4.53
CA VAL A 147 -1.42 10.56 3.46
C VAL A 147 -2.52 11.58 3.21
N PRO A 148 -2.24 12.90 3.35
CA PRO A 148 -3.20 13.94 3.00
C PRO A 148 -3.69 13.84 1.55
N LEU A 149 -4.85 14.40 1.24
CA LEU A 149 -5.32 14.53 -0.14
C LEU A 149 -4.30 15.33 -0.96
N ASN A 150 -3.98 14.83 -2.16
CA ASN A 150 -2.96 15.39 -3.04
C ASN A 150 -3.23 15.02 -4.50
N GLU A 151 -2.37 15.45 -5.42
CA GLU A 151 -2.52 15.17 -6.85
C GLU A 151 -2.46 13.69 -7.25
N PHE A 152 -1.86 12.82 -6.41
CA PHE A 152 -1.75 11.37 -6.64
C PHE A 152 -2.90 10.59 -6.04
N THR A 153 -3.86 11.24 -5.35
CA THR A 153 -4.98 10.58 -4.69
C THR A 153 -5.81 9.79 -5.71
N ALA A 154 -5.90 8.49 -5.50
CA ALA A 154 -6.66 7.56 -6.36
C ALA A 154 -7.95 7.06 -5.70
N ALA A 155 -8.09 7.19 -4.40
CA ALA A 155 -9.32 7.00 -3.64
C ALA A 155 -9.26 7.79 -2.33
N THR A 156 -10.41 8.19 -1.82
CA THR A 156 -10.58 8.99 -0.60
C THR A 156 -11.34 8.19 0.44
N THR A 157 -11.01 8.39 1.70
CA THR A 157 -11.76 7.90 2.86
C THR A 157 -11.86 9.03 3.88
N ASP A 158 -12.99 9.12 4.58
CA ASP A 158 -13.20 10.10 5.66
C ASP A 158 -13.05 9.41 7.01
N TYR A 159 -12.09 9.86 7.81
CA TYR A 159 -11.87 9.46 9.20
C TYR A 159 -11.10 10.55 9.93
N ILE A 160 -11.67 11.14 10.98
CA ILE A 160 -11.16 12.36 11.62
C ILE A 160 -11.09 13.54 10.61
N LEU A 161 -10.51 13.29 9.45
CA LEU A 161 -10.46 14.17 8.29
C LEU A 161 -10.43 13.34 6.99
N PRO A 162 -10.78 13.91 5.83
CA PRO A 162 -10.61 13.23 4.54
C PRO A 162 -9.12 13.01 4.23
N TYR A 163 -8.75 11.82 3.76
CA TYR A 163 -7.38 11.47 3.42
C TYR A 163 -7.30 10.55 2.20
N SER A 164 -6.11 10.41 1.63
CA SER A 164 -5.83 9.51 0.51
C SER A 164 -5.81 8.06 1.00
N SER A 165 -6.83 7.29 0.69
CA SER A 165 -6.87 5.85 0.96
C SER A 165 -6.21 5.01 -0.13
N ALA A 166 -5.94 5.60 -1.29
CA ALA A 166 -5.11 5.04 -2.34
C ALA A 166 -4.35 6.14 -3.10
N LEU A 167 -3.19 5.79 -3.64
CA LEU A 167 -2.37 6.64 -4.50
C LEU A 167 -2.07 5.93 -5.81
N HIS A 168 -1.88 6.72 -6.89
CA HIS A 168 -1.42 6.24 -8.18
C HIS A 168 -0.52 7.28 -8.86
N LYS A 169 0.64 6.82 -9.34
CA LYS A 169 1.56 7.59 -10.18
C LYS A 169 2.34 6.63 -11.06
N ASP A 170 2.24 6.81 -12.38
CA ASP A 170 2.93 5.98 -13.36
C ASP A 170 2.63 4.47 -13.16
N ASN A 171 3.66 3.67 -12.91
CA ASN A 171 3.55 2.24 -12.61
C ASN A 171 3.37 1.92 -11.11
N PHE A 172 3.30 2.94 -10.23
CA PHE A 172 3.16 2.77 -8.80
C PHE A 172 1.72 2.98 -8.35
N TYR A 173 1.15 1.94 -7.77
CA TYR A 173 -0.15 1.89 -7.15
C TYR A 173 0.02 1.66 -5.65
N ALA A 174 -0.85 2.24 -4.84
CA ALA A 174 -0.76 2.03 -3.40
C ALA A 174 -2.12 2.13 -2.71
N THR A 175 -2.31 1.35 -1.65
CA THR A 175 -3.52 1.35 -0.81
C THR A 175 -3.15 1.47 0.66
N GLN A 176 -3.85 2.35 1.40
CA GLN A 176 -3.71 2.45 2.85
C GLN A 176 -4.43 1.30 3.56
N PHE A 177 -5.53 0.85 3.01
CA PHE A 177 -6.26 -0.32 3.49
C PHE A 177 -5.56 -1.62 3.06
N HIS A 178 -6.00 -2.71 3.66
CA HIS A 178 -5.52 -4.05 3.40
C HIS A 178 -6.45 -4.79 2.44
N PRO A 179 -6.18 -4.83 1.12
CA PRO A 179 -7.04 -5.59 0.20
C PRO A 179 -7.08 -7.07 0.55
N GLU A 180 -5.99 -7.65 1.05
CA GLU A 180 -5.91 -9.05 1.50
C GLU A 180 -6.84 -9.37 2.69
N LYS A 181 -7.35 -8.33 3.39
CA LYS A 181 -8.30 -8.43 4.52
C LYS A 181 -9.67 -7.82 4.23
N SER A 182 -9.91 -7.38 3.00
CA SER A 182 -11.12 -6.64 2.62
C SER A 182 -12.16 -7.49 1.89
N GLY A 183 -12.14 -8.80 2.08
CA GLY A 183 -13.13 -9.73 1.52
C GLY A 183 -13.21 -9.66 -0.01
N GLN A 184 -14.42 -9.75 -0.58
CA GLN A 184 -14.63 -9.74 -2.03
C GLN A 184 -14.20 -8.43 -2.70
N VAL A 185 -14.36 -7.30 -2.00
CA VAL A 185 -13.90 -5.99 -2.50
C VAL A 185 -12.39 -5.98 -2.67
N GLY A 186 -11.67 -6.47 -1.65
CA GLY A 186 -10.21 -6.59 -1.70
C GLY A 186 -9.73 -7.58 -2.76
N GLU A 187 -10.43 -8.71 -2.94
CA GLU A 187 -10.12 -9.67 -4.00
C GLU A 187 -10.30 -9.05 -5.40
N ARG A 188 -11.32 -8.22 -5.60
CA ARG A 188 -11.52 -7.47 -6.85
C ARG A 188 -10.38 -6.50 -7.10
N ILE A 189 -9.93 -5.76 -6.10
CA ILE A 189 -8.79 -4.82 -6.20
C ILE A 189 -7.50 -5.59 -6.57
N LEU A 190 -7.22 -6.70 -5.89
CA LEU A 190 -6.06 -7.53 -6.23
C LEU A 190 -6.16 -8.12 -7.64
N ARG A 191 -7.35 -8.56 -8.06
CA ARG A 191 -7.58 -9.04 -9.44
C ARG A 191 -7.34 -7.92 -10.45
N ASN A 192 -7.87 -6.72 -10.22
CA ASN A 192 -7.63 -5.58 -11.09
C ASN A 192 -6.12 -5.27 -11.21
N PHE A 193 -5.38 -5.32 -10.09
CA PHE A 193 -3.93 -5.17 -10.12
C PHE A 193 -3.24 -6.27 -10.93
N ILE A 194 -3.68 -7.53 -10.80
CA ILE A 194 -3.15 -8.67 -11.56
C ILE A 194 -3.40 -8.49 -13.07
N GLU A 195 -4.48 -7.87 -13.45
CA GLU A 195 -4.91 -7.67 -14.84
C GLU A 195 -4.34 -6.41 -15.51
N LEU A 196 -3.64 -5.50 -14.75
CA LEU A 196 -2.92 -4.37 -15.34
C LEU A 196 -1.85 -4.87 -16.33
#